data_9919e9d70b21eb5b7ddd312bd7571636
#
_entry.id   9919e9d70b21eb5b7ddd312bd7571636
#
_cell.length_a   1.000
_cell.length_b   1.000
_cell.length_c   1.000
_cell.angle_alpha   90.00
_cell.angle_beta   90.00
_cell.angle_gamma   90.00
#
_symmetry.space_group_name_H-M   'P 1'
#
loop_
_entity.id
_entity.type
_entity.pdbx_description
1 polymer ?
#
loop_
_entity_poly.entity_id
_entity_poly.type
_entity_poly.pdbx_seq_one_letter_code
_entity_poly.pdbx_strand_id
1 'polypeptide(L)'
;TTNKILDLYGKVKFNNRNLYVYQCEIEAINGILTTTCMLRDENGMKIPRIYNEKLKGVSLEGKIVSVKKDIVKVALGIDSYSNTVKVNTEWFPYSTVFSSPDGTGWYCMPEIGDAIRMYIPDNDEKNAYVISSVDLECRNEAMRSNPDHKSLSTKYGKKILLKPGEIDIFSGGNSMILNDEKGIIIDTDKNITMTGEKIKINGDEVTIIGKNGVKLIQASASIDIDNDITMDGFKINAQ
;
A
#
# COMPACT_ATOMS: atom_id res chain seq x y z
N THR A 1 -11.64 -20.09 55.81
CA THR A 1 -10.86 -19.43 56.88
C THR A 1 -9.68 -20.29 57.23
N THR A 2 -8.53 -19.70 57.49
CA THR A 2 -7.27 -20.36 57.87
C THR A 2 -6.49 -19.46 58.83
N ASN A 3 -5.52 -20.03 59.52
CA ASN A 3 -4.55 -19.28 60.34
C ASN A 3 -3.24 -18.95 59.57
N LYS A 4 -3.22 -19.13 58.25
CA LYS A 4 -2.08 -18.84 57.40
C LYS A 4 -2.38 -17.58 56.55
N ILE A 5 -1.39 -16.79 56.33
CA ILE A 5 -1.46 -15.71 55.35
C ILE A 5 -1.31 -16.35 53.97
N LEU A 6 -2.23 -16.06 53.07
CA LEU A 6 -2.20 -16.51 51.67
C LEU A 6 -1.97 -15.32 50.77
N ASP A 7 -1.13 -15.51 49.77
CA ASP A 7 -0.86 -14.48 48.78
C ASP A 7 -2.05 -14.29 47.85
N LEU A 8 -2.40 -13.05 47.54
CA LEU A 8 -3.39 -12.73 46.51
C LEU A 8 -2.94 -13.33 45.17
N TYR A 9 -3.89 -13.89 44.43
CA TYR A 9 -3.67 -14.62 43.19
C TYR A 9 -2.86 -15.91 43.32
N GLY A 10 -2.46 -16.27 44.53
CA GLY A 10 -1.79 -17.55 44.82
C GLY A 10 -2.71 -18.72 44.53
N LYS A 11 -2.12 -19.82 44.02
CA LYS A 11 -2.85 -21.04 43.74
C LYS A 11 -2.93 -21.88 45.00
N VAL A 12 -4.14 -22.29 45.38
CA VAL A 12 -4.43 -23.15 46.54
C VAL A 12 -5.22 -24.37 46.10
N LYS A 13 -4.97 -25.51 46.75
CA LYS A 13 -5.75 -26.72 46.56
C LYS A 13 -6.77 -26.82 47.68
N PHE A 14 -8.04 -26.77 47.34
CA PHE A 14 -9.16 -26.90 48.26
C PHE A 14 -10.18 -27.89 47.71
N ASN A 15 -10.58 -28.87 48.52
CA ASN A 15 -11.50 -29.94 48.12
C ASN A 15 -11.13 -30.59 46.77
N ASN A 16 -9.88 -30.95 46.58
CA ASN A 16 -9.32 -31.51 45.35
C ASN A 16 -9.44 -30.63 44.10
N ARG A 17 -9.79 -29.37 44.27
CA ARG A 17 -9.82 -28.37 43.17
C ARG A 17 -8.67 -27.39 43.30
N ASN A 18 -8.10 -27.00 42.20
CA ASN A 18 -7.12 -25.90 42.11
C ASN A 18 -7.91 -24.60 42.02
N LEU A 19 -7.77 -23.72 42.99
CA LEU A 19 -8.42 -22.43 43.06
C LEU A 19 -7.38 -21.34 43.26
N TYR A 20 -7.75 -20.11 43.05
CA TYR A 20 -6.91 -18.92 43.21
C TYR A 20 -7.50 -18.02 44.30
N VAL A 21 -6.63 -17.40 45.08
CA VAL A 21 -7.04 -16.45 46.12
C VAL A 21 -7.44 -15.15 45.44
N TYR A 22 -8.73 -14.85 45.47
CA TYR A 22 -9.28 -13.62 44.85
C TYR A 22 -9.26 -12.44 45.82
N GLN A 23 -9.59 -12.67 47.07
CA GLN A 23 -9.67 -11.69 48.12
C GLN A 23 -9.30 -12.35 49.47
N CYS A 24 -8.59 -11.63 50.32
CA CYS A 24 -8.30 -12.04 51.69
C CYS A 24 -8.63 -10.92 52.66
N GLU A 25 -9.22 -11.27 53.74
CA GLU A 25 -9.42 -10.46 54.94
C GLU A 25 -8.62 -11.09 56.07
N ILE A 26 -7.78 -10.32 56.71
CA ILE A 26 -6.87 -10.80 57.73
C ILE A 26 -7.17 -10.05 59.03
N GLU A 27 -7.52 -10.75 60.07
CA GLU A 27 -7.84 -10.22 61.39
C GLU A 27 -6.96 -10.85 62.47
N ALA A 28 -6.59 -10.09 63.45
CA ALA A 28 -5.90 -10.56 64.64
C ALA A 28 -6.78 -10.28 65.87
N ILE A 29 -7.40 -11.31 66.41
CA ILE A 29 -8.30 -11.22 67.56
C ILE A 29 -7.70 -12.03 68.70
N ASN A 30 -7.47 -11.38 69.83
CA ASN A 30 -6.90 -12.00 71.03
C ASN A 30 -5.56 -12.75 70.74
N GLY A 31 -4.72 -12.21 69.86
CA GLY A 31 -3.42 -12.79 69.48
C GLY A 31 -3.53 -13.99 68.52
N ILE A 32 -4.72 -14.30 68.02
CA ILE A 32 -4.95 -15.35 67.04
C ILE A 32 -5.16 -14.70 65.68
N LEU A 33 -4.31 -15.06 64.72
CA LEU A 33 -4.46 -14.67 63.31
C LEU A 33 -5.55 -15.48 62.64
N THR A 34 -6.50 -14.79 62.04
CA THR A 34 -7.57 -15.42 61.26
C THR A 34 -7.58 -14.79 59.85
N THR A 35 -7.42 -15.59 58.86
CA THR A 35 -7.46 -15.18 57.46
C THR A 35 -8.68 -15.80 56.76
N THR A 36 -9.58 -15.00 56.28
CA THR A 36 -10.74 -15.40 55.50
C THR A 36 -10.50 -15.05 54.03
N CYS A 37 -10.46 -16.06 53.17
CA CYS A 37 -10.18 -15.86 51.73
C CYS A 37 -11.38 -16.27 50.90
N MET A 38 -11.68 -15.47 49.90
CA MET A 38 -12.53 -15.84 48.78
C MET A 38 -11.67 -16.49 47.70
N LEU A 39 -12.08 -17.71 47.30
CA LEU A 39 -11.38 -18.48 46.25
C LEU A 39 -12.23 -18.53 44.99
N ARG A 40 -11.56 -18.41 43.84
CA ARG A 40 -12.19 -18.54 42.53
C ARG A 40 -11.44 -19.58 41.68
N ASP A 41 -12.14 -20.20 40.77
CA ASP A 41 -11.50 -21.00 39.73
C ASP A 41 -10.82 -20.10 38.68
N GLU A 42 -10.11 -20.72 37.75
CA GLU A 42 -9.38 -19.99 36.70
C GLU A 42 -10.31 -19.09 35.86
N ASN A 43 -11.53 -19.55 35.58
CA ASN A 43 -12.49 -18.75 34.81
C ASN A 43 -13.03 -17.57 35.63
N GLY A 44 -13.24 -17.77 36.92
CA GLY A 44 -13.66 -16.71 37.84
C GLY A 44 -12.58 -15.66 38.09
N MET A 45 -11.32 -15.95 37.77
CA MET A 45 -10.19 -14.98 37.81
C MET A 45 -10.03 -14.16 36.55
N LYS A 46 -10.66 -14.58 35.44
CA LYS A 46 -10.59 -13.84 34.17
C LYS A 46 -11.36 -12.54 34.29
N ILE A 47 -10.64 -11.44 34.08
CA ILE A 47 -11.26 -10.12 33.97
C ILE A 47 -11.63 -9.92 32.50
N PRO A 48 -12.90 -9.62 32.19
CA PRO A 48 -13.27 -9.28 30.82
C PRO A 48 -12.46 -8.06 30.35
N ARG A 49 -12.03 -8.08 29.10
CA ARG A 49 -11.35 -6.93 28.49
C ARG A 49 -12.29 -5.73 28.51
N ILE A 50 -11.86 -4.66 29.11
CA ILE A 50 -12.59 -3.39 29.11
C ILE A 50 -12.09 -2.61 27.89
N TYR A 51 -13.00 -2.32 26.98
CA TYR A 51 -12.71 -1.53 25.78
C TYR A 51 -12.94 -0.05 26.08
N ASN A 52 -12.17 0.80 25.41
CA ASN A 52 -12.33 2.25 25.50
C ASN A 52 -13.31 2.74 24.43
N GLU A 53 -14.57 2.94 24.81
CA GLU A 53 -15.62 3.42 23.89
C GLU A 53 -15.30 4.77 23.24
N LYS A 54 -14.39 5.57 23.82
CA LYS A 54 -13.97 6.85 23.26
C LYS A 54 -13.06 6.71 22.04
N LEU A 55 -12.55 5.51 21.75
CA LEU A 55 -11.71 5.25 20.58
C LEU A 55 -12.52 5.10 19.29
N LYS A 56 -13.79 4.75 19.40
CA LYS A 56 -14.66 4.53 18.26
C LYS A 56 -14.78 5.76 17.38
N GLY A 57 -14.39 5.65 16.12
CA GLY A 57 -14.43 6.72 15.14
C GLY A 57 -13.28 7.73 15.24
N VAL A 58 -12.29 7.48 16.11
CA VAL A 58 -11.12 8.36 16.24
C VAL A 58 -10.24 8.24 14.99
N SER A 59 -9.77 9.39 14.52
CA SER A 59 -8.80 9.51 13.44
C SER A 59 -7.56 10.25 13.93
N LEU A 60 -6.40 9.60 13.86
CA LEU A 60 -5.12 10.13 14.34
C LEU A 60 -4.20 10.45 13.17
N GLU A 61 -3.52 11.58 13.24
CA GLU A 61 -2.49 11.95 12.27
C GLU A 61 -1.21 11.17 12.53
N GLY A 62 -0.54 10.82 11.42
CA GLY A 62 0.73 10.11 11.49
C GLY A 62 1.50 10.16 10.19
N LYS A 63 2.64 9.48 10.19
CA LYS A 63 3.51 9.31 9.02
C LYS A 63 3.85 7.85 8.83
N ILE A 64 4.01 7.45 7.57
CA ILE A 64 4.49 6.11 7.23
C ILE A 64 5.96 5.97 7.61
N VAL A 65 6.29 4.92 8.36
CA VAL A 65 7.68 4.59 8.72
C VAL A 65 8.18 3.30 8.07
N SER A 66 7.28 2.42 7.67
CA SER A 66 7.63 1.19 6.93
C SER A 66 6.44 0.69 6.13
N VAL A 67 6.72 0.07 4.98
CA VAL A 67 5.72 -0.52 4.08
C VAL A 67 6.12 -1.97 3.80
N LYS A 68 5.16 -2.90 3.86
CA LYS A 68 5.37 -4.31 3.54
C LYS A 68 4.09 -4.89 2.93
N LYS A 69 4.13 -5.24 1.65
CA LYS A 69 2.94 -5.68 0.90
C LYS A 69 1.81 -4.65 1.04
N ASP A 70 0.69 -5.04 1.60
CA ASP A 70 -0.54 -4.29 1.80
C ASP A 70 -0.70 -3.69 3.21
N ILE A 71 0.36 -3.78 4.04
CA ILE A 71 0.39 -3.28 5.41
C ILE A 71 1.49 -2.27 5.64
N VAL A 72 1.27 -1.39 6.59
CA VAL A 72 2.17 -0.28 6.93
C VAL A 72 2.44 -0.20 8.43
N LYS A 73 3.59 0.35 8.80
CA LYS A 73 3.86 0.86 10.14
C LYS A 73 3.80 2.37 10.13
N VAL A 74 3.28 2.93 11.20
CA VAL A 74 3.07 4.38 11.33
C VAL A 74 3.71 4.94 12.60
N ALA A 75 4.18 6.18 12.53
CA ALA A 75 4.49 7.00 13.69
C ALA A 75 3.35 8.00 13.85
N LEU A 76 2.67 7.97 14.99
CA LEU A 76 1.55 8.84 15.26
C LEU A 76 2.03 10.19 15.82
N GLY A 77 1.35 11.27 15.47
CA GLY A 77 1.66 12.60 15.97
C GLY A 77 1.56 12.71 17.50
N ILE A 78 0.66 11.92 18.11
CA ILE A 78 0.51 11.88 19.57
C ILE A 78 1.74 11.30 20.29
N ASP A 79 2.55 10.49 19.62
CA ASP A 79 3.75 9.89 20.23
C ASP A 79 4.83 10.93 20.53
N SER A 80 4.78 12.11 19.87
CA SER A 80 5.69 13.22 20.10
C SER A 80 5.54 13.86 21.49
N TYR A 81 4.41 13.65 22.16
CA TYR A 81 4.15 14.12 23.51
C TYR A 81 4.66 13.17 24.60
N SER A 82 5.05 11.96 24.24
CA SER A 82 5.66 11.02 25.17
C SER A 82 7.18 11.09 25.05
N ASN A 83 7.89 11.20 26.20
CA ASN A 83 9.37 11.18 26.24
C ASN A 83 9.98 9.85 25.77
N THR A 84 9.17 8.89 25.40
CA THR A 84 9.54 7.61 24.82
C THR A 84 8.98 7.52 23.42
N VAL A 85 9.78 7.93 22.43
CA VAL A 85 9.48 7.66 21.00
C VAL A 85 9.55 6.14 20.78
N LYS A 86 8.50 5.44 21.13
CA LYS A 86 8.30 4.06 20.66
C LYS A 86 7.62 4.18 19.33
N VAL A 87 8.39 4.02 18.26
CA VAL A 87 7.80 3.73 16.92
C VAL A 87 6.83 2.56 17.13
N ASN A 88 5.56 2.78 16.78
CA ASN A 88 4.55 1.73 16.86
C ASN A 88 5.09 0.51 16.10
N THR A 89 5.23 -0.61 16.79
CA THR A 89 5.82 -1.82 16.22
C THR A 89 4.79 -2.64 15.45
N GLU A 90 3.52 -2.29 15.55
CA GLU A 90 2.44 -3.04 14.92
C GLU A 90 2.25 -2.66 13.45
N TRP A 91 1.78 -3.63 12.67
CA TRP A 91 1.44 -3.47 11.28
C TRP A 91 -0.06 -3.27 11.14
N PHE A 92 -0.46 -2.26 10.36
CA PHE A 92 -1.86 -1.95 10.09
C PHE A 92 -2.17 -2.14 8.61
N PRO A 93 -3.38 -2.63 8.26
CA PRO A 93 -3.86 -2.61 6.89
C PRO A 93 -3.87 -1.19 6.33
N TYR A 94 -3.59 -1.05 5.03
CA TYR A 94 -3.70 0.21 4.32
C TYR A 94 -4.95 0.21 3.44
N SER A 95 -5.77 1.26 3.57
CA SER A 95 -6.99 1.40 2.78
C SER A 95 -6.68 1.78 1.34
N THR A 96 -7.42 1.21 0.42
CA THR A 96 -7.34 1.46 -1.02
C THR A 96 -8.72 1.75 -1.60
N VAL A 97 -8.80 2.15 -2.87
CA VAL A 97 -10.06 2.45 -3.56
C VAL A 97 -10.95 1.20 -3.65
N PHE A 98 -10.37 0.07 -4.03
CA PHE A 98 -11.00 -1.25 -3.93
C PHE A 98 -9.95 -2.36 -3.85
N SER A 99 -10.31 -3.45 -3.20
CA SER A 99 -9.47 -4.65 -3.07
C SER A 99 -10.35 -5.88 -2.98
N SER A 100 -9.99 -6.93 -3.71
CA SER A 100 -10.68 -8.21 -3.70
C SER A 100 -9.79 -9.31 -3.11
N PRO A 101 -10.37 -10.37 -2.52
CA PRO A 101 -9.61 -11.45 -1.89
C PRO A 101 -8.70 -12.24 -2.83
N ASP A 102 -8.97 -12.21 -4.14
CA ASP A 102 -8.14 -12.83 -5.18
C ASP A 102 -6.90 -12.01 -5.55
N GLY A 103 -6.71 -10.85 -4.90
CA GLY A 103 -5.59 -9.94 -5.13
C GLY A 103 -5.82 -8.91 -6.22
N THR A 104 -7.00 -8.91 -6.86
CA THR A 104 -7.36 -7.83 -7.79
C THR A 104 -7.74 -6.57 -7.03
N GLY A 105 -7.46 -5.41 -7.62
CA GLY A 105 -7.78 -4.14 -6.99
C GLY A 105 -6.85 -3.01 -7.38
N TRP A 106 -6.95 -1.91 -6.65
CA TRP A 106 -6.07 -0.75 -6.79
C TRP A 106 -4.91 -0.89 -5.79
N TYR A 107 -3.77 -1.41 -6.26
CA TYR A 107 -2.58 -1.56 -5.43
C TYR A 107 -1.67 -0.34 -5.58
N CYS A 108 -1.82 0.61 -4.67
CA CYS A 108 -1.03 1.84 -4.62
C CYS A 108 -0.65 2.13 -3.16
N MET A 109 0.49 1.59 -2.73
CA MET A 109 0.97 1.76 -1.36
C MET A 109 1.65 3.13 -1.19
N PRO A 110 1.57 3.73 0.01
CA PRO A 110 2.22 5.01 0.31
C PRO A 110 3.73 4.84 0.38
N GLU A 111 4.43 5.97 0.29
CA GLU A 111 5.88 6.02 0.48
C GLU A 111 6.23 6.30 1.95
N ILE A 112 7.44 5.91 2.37
CA ILE A 112 7.96 6.24 3.71
C ILE A 112 8.04 7.76 3.84
N GLY A 113 7.45 8.28 4.92
CA GLY A 113 7.37 9.72 5.22
C GLY A 113 6.06 10.38 4.81
N ASP A 114 5.20 9.68 4.04
CA ASP A 114 3.88 10.20 3.68
C ASP A 114 3.02 10.45 4.93
N ALA A 115 2.33 11.59 4.92
CA ALA A 115 1.35 11.94 5.94
C ALA A 115 0.06 11.15 5.72
N ILE A 116 -0.43 10.54 6.78
CA ILE A 116 -1.61 9.65 6.75
C ILE A 116 -2.52 9.93 7.95
N ARG A 117 -3.68 9.30 7.92
CA ARG A 117 -4.53 9.14 9.08
C ARG A 117 -4.71 7.66 9.42
N MET A 118 -4.58 7.34 10.70
CA MET A 118 -4.98 6.05 11.26
C MET A 118 -6.42 6.19 11.78
N TYR A 119 -7.30 5.32 11.33
CA TYR A 119 -8.71 5.31 11.71
C TYR A 119 -9.01 4.09 12.59
N ILE A 120 -9.74 4.31 13.68
CA ILE A 120 -10.15 3.28 14.64
C ILE A 120 -11.66 3.13 14.52
N PRO A 121 -12.17 2.06 13.87
CA PRO A 121 -13.60 1.93 13.53
C PRO A 121 -14.48 1.62 14.73
N ASP A 122 -13.92 0.98 15.74
CA ASP A 122 -14.64 0.53 16.93
C ASP A 122 -13.83 0.77 18.22
N ASN A 123 -14.14 0.09 19.31
CA ASN A 123 -13.46 0.24 20.58
C ASN A 123 -12.24 -0.69 20.77
N ASP A 124 -11.85 -1.46 19.72
CA ASP A 124 -10.65 -2.29 19.72
C ASP A 124 -9.60 -1.72 18.76
N GLU A 125 -8.49 -1.25 19.30
CA GLU A 125 -7.35 -0.69 18.53
C GLU A 125 -6.78 -1.65 17.49
N LYS A 126 -6.98 -2.96 17.67
CA LYS A 126 -6.53 -3.99 16.72
C LYS A 126 -7.25 -3.94 15.37
N ASN A 127 -8.43 -3.34 15.35
CA ASN A 127 -9.22 -3.15 14.14
C ASN A 127 -8.88 -1.86 13.39
N ALA A 128 -7.91 -1.10 13.90
CA ALA A 128 -7.44 0.12 13.24
C ALA A 128 -6.84 -0.18 11.86
N TYR A 129 -7.01 0.76 10.95
CA TYR A 129 -6.39 0.74 9.63
C TYR A 129 -5.99 2.15 9.21
N VAL A 130 -5.03 2.22 8.28
CA VAL A 130 -4.51 3.48 7.78
C VAL A 130 -5.29 3.89 6.54
N ILE A 131 -5.78 5.11 6.54
CA ILE A 131 -6.49 5.71 5.41
C ILE A 131 -5.63 6.79 4.77
N SER A 132 -5.97 7.12 3.54
CA SER A 132 -5.32 7.95 2.56
C SER A 132 -4.44 9.10 3.06
N SER A 133 -3.48 9.46 2.21
CA SER A 133 -2.66 10.66 2.35
C SER A 133 -3.49 11.93 2.19
N VAL A 134 -3.08 12.98 2.89
CA VAL A 134 -3.57 14.33 2.66
C VAL A 134 -2.55 15.05 1.79
N ASP A 135 -3.00 15.74 0.74
CA ASP A 135 -2.13 16.57 -0.07
C ASP A 135 -1.59 17.74 0.78
N LEU A 136 -0.35 17.61 1.16
CA LEU A 136 0.41 18.66 1.80
C LEU A 136 1.15 19.50 0.74
N GLU A 137 1.74 20.61 1.18
CA GLU A 137 2.58 21.44 0.32
C GLU A 137 3.61 20.60 -0.44
N CYS A 138 3.60 20.71 -1.76
CA CYS A 138 4.50 19.96 -2.62
C CYS A 138 5.84 20.67 -2.75
N ARG A 139 6.95 20.01 -2.40
CA ARG A 139 8.30 20.55 -2.54
C ARG A 139 8.68 20.87 -3.98
N ASN A 140 8.04 20.24 -4.96
CA ASN A 140 8.22 20.49 -6.39
C ASN A 140 6.91 21.05 -6.95
N GLU A 141 6.76 22.37 -6.89
CA GLU A 141 5.56 23.08 -7.33
C GLU A 141 5.16 22.74 -8.78
N ALA A 142 6.11 22.52 -9.67
CA ALA A 142 5.83 22.17 -11.06
C ALA A 142 5.02 20.86 -11.22
N MET A 143 5.05 19.99 -10.23
CA MET A 143 4.31 18.70 -10.28
C MET A 143 2.83 18.86 -10.00
N ARG A 144 2.41 19.90 -9.27
CA ARG A 144 1.02 20.10 -8.81
C ARG A 144 0.54 21.56 -8.96
N SER A 145 1.11 22.31 -9.90
CA SER A 145 0.81 23.74 -10.08
C SER A 145 -0.54 24.02 -10.74
N ASN A 146 -1.04 23.08 -11.55
CA ASN A 146 -2.28 23.26 -12.29
C ASN A 146 -3.33 22.24 -11.84
N PRO A 147 -4.43 22.68 -11.22
CA PRO A 147 -5.50 21.79 -10.75
C PRO A 147 -6.31 21.13 -11.89
N ASP A 148 -6.23 21.63 -13.12
CA ASP A 148 -6.86 20.97 -14.28
C ASP A 148 -6.08 19.74 -14.73
N HIS A 149 -4.82 19.61 -14.35
CA HIS A 149 -4.01 18.44 -14.60
C HIS A 149 -4.26 17.37 -13.53
N LYS A 150 -4.51 16.13 -13.96
CA LYS A 150 -4.62 14.96 -13.08
C LYS A 150 -3.50 14.00 -13.40
N SER A 151 -2.85 13.44 -12.40
CA SER A 151 -1.73 12.52 -12.67
C SER A 151 -1.66 11.34 -11.71
N LEU A 152 -1.21 10.20 -12.24
CA LEU A 152 -0.70 9.07 -11.50
C LEU A 152 0.79 8.97 -11.77
N SER A 153 1.61 9.10 -10.74
CA SER A 153 3.07 9.13 -10.89
C SER A 153 3.79 8.40 -9.78
N THR A 154 5.01 7.94 -10.08
CA THR A 154 5.90 7.31 -9.12
C THR A 154 7.18 8.12 -8.96
N LYS A 155 7.89 7.95 -7.84
CA LYS A 155 9.21 8.57 -7.62
C LYS A 155 10.28 8.15 -8.64
N TYR A 156 10.00 7.10 -9.43
CA TYR A 156 10.90 6.59 -10.47
C TYR A 156 10.66 7.21 -11.84
N GLY A 157 9.92 8.32 -11.93
CA GLY A 157 9.67 9.04 -13.19
C GLY A 157 8.69 8.36 -14.15
N LYS A 158 7.86 7.43 -13.64
CA LYS A 158 6.74 6.88 -14.39
C LYS A 158 5.51 7.74 -14.14
N LYS A 159 4.81 8.14 -15.21
CA LYS A 159 3.69 9.09 -15.09
C LYS A 159 2.64 8.86 -16.15
N ILE A 160 1.39 8.91 -15.74
CA ILE A 160 0.23 9.13 -16.61
C ILE A 160 -0.31 10.51 -16.24
N LEU A 161 -0.43 11.40 -17.19
CA LEU A 161 -0.85 12.80 -17.00
C LEU A 161 -2.03 13.08 -17.92
N LEU A 162 -3.15 13.47 -17.34
CA LEU A 162 -4.34 13.91 -18.06
C LEU A 162 -4.40 15.44 -18.01
N LYS A 163 -4.43 16.06 -19.17
CA LYS A 163 -4.56 17.50 -19.37
C LYS A 163 -5.82 17.80 -20.17
N PRO A 164 -6.29 19.04 -20.24
CA PRO A 164 -7.51 19.36 -20.99
C PRO A 164 -7.48 18.96 -22.48
N GLY A 165 -6.32 18.99 -23.13
CA GLY A 165 -6.20 18.68 -24.57
C GLY A 165 -5.33 17.48 -24.90
N GLU A 166 -4.85 16.72 -23.90
CA GLU A 166 -4.01 15.54 -24.18
C GLU A 166 -3.86 14.61 -22.99
N ILE A 167 -3.53 13.36 -23.27
CA ILE A 167 -3.10 12.35 -22.29
C ILE A 167 -1.66 11.96 -22.61
N ASP A 168 -0.79 12.09 -21.60
CA ASP A 168 0.61 11.73 -21.71
C ASP A 168 0.95 10.50 -20.86
N ILE A 169 1.69 9.56 -21.42
CA ILE A 169 2.25 8.42 -20.71
C ILE A 169 3.77 8.49 -20.85
N PHE A 170 4.47 8.65 -19.71
CA PHE A 170 5.92 8.78 -19.66
C PHE A 170 6.59 7.63 -18.93
N SER A 171 7.73 7.20 -19.45
CA SER A 171 8.58 6.19 -18.82
C SER A 171 10.05 6.35 -19.23
N GLY A 172 10.80 7.17 -18.51
CA GLY A 172 12.17 7.52 -18.91
C GLY A 172 12.17 8.33 -20.22
N GLY A 173 12.99 7.93 -21.19
CA GLY A 173 13.03 8.55 -22.54
C GLY A 173 11.91 8.10 -23.48
N ASN A 174 10.88 7.40 -23.01
CA ASN A 174 9.78 6.93 -23.84
C ASN A 174 8.52 7.72 -23.52
N SER A 175 7.75 8.08 -24.53
CA SER A 175 6.45 8.72 -24.38
C SER A 175 5.41 8.18 -25.35
N MET A 176 4.17 8.23 -24.91
CA MET A 176 2.98 8.07 -25.73
C MET A 176 2.05 9.23 -25.42
N ILE A 177 1.71 10.01 -26.41
CA ILE A 177 0.88 11.21 -26.28
C ILE A 177 -0.35 11.02 -27.14
N LEU A 178 -1.53 11.15 -26.56
CA LEU A 178 -2.82 11.23 -27.26
C LEU A 178 -3.25 12.70 -27.20
N ASN A 179 -3.09 13.41 -28.32
CA ASN A 179 -3.39 14.83 -28.40
C ASN A 179 -4.62 15.08 -29.29
N ASP A 180 -5.52 15.92 -28.84
CA ASP A 180 -6.82 16.18 -29.50
C ASP A 180 -6.65 16.76 -30.91
N GLU A 181 -5.59 17.53 -31.16
CA GLU A 181 -5.34 18.19 -32.45
C GLU A 181 -4.35 17.42 -33.32
N LYS A 182 -3.29 16.83 -32.70
CA LYS A 182 -2.17 16.21 -33.41
C LYS A 182 -2.29 14.69 -33.56
N GLY A 183 -3.26 14.06 -32.87
CA GLY A 183 -3.44 12.62 -32.85
C GLY A 183 -2.47 11.92 -31.90
N ILE A 184 -1.99 10.73 -32.28
CA ILE A 184 -1.17 9.85 -31.44
C ILE A 184 0.29 9.95 -31.83
N ILE A 185 1.14 10.26 -30.84
CA ILE A 185 2.60 10.36 -30.99
C ILE A 185 3.23 9.31 -30.10
N ILE A 186 4.08 8.46 -30.66
CA ILE A 186 4.90 7.49 -29.91
C ILE A 186 6.35 7.85 -30.15
N ASP A 187 7.09 8.20 -29.10
CA ASP A 187 8.47 8.62 -29.18
C ASP A 187 9.35 7.85 -28.20
N THR A 188 10.54 7.46 -28.65
CA THR A 188 11.52 6.73 -27.83
C THR A 188 12.92 6.89 -28.39
N ASP A 189 13.90 7.00 -27.50
CA ASP A 189 15.34 6.95 -27.82
C ASP A 189 15.85 5.50 -27.97
N LYS A 190 14.99 4.49 -27.89
CA LYS A 190 15.29 3.07 -27.98
C LYS A 190 14.57 2.42 -29.18
N ASN A 191 14.05 1.25 -28.99
CA ASN A 191 13.39 0.45 -30.01
C ASN A 191 11.88 0.48 -29.85
N ILE A 192 11.15 0.52 -30.96
CA ILE A 192 9.73 0.20 -31.02
C ILE A 192 9.60 -1.15 -31.69
N THR A 193 8.98 -2.11 -31.01
CA THR A 193 8.69 -3.43 -31.55
C THR A 193 7.18 -3.65 -31.57
N MET A 194 6.64 -3.95 -32.73
CA MET A 194 5.24 -4.34 -32.89
C MET A 194 5.17 -5.79 -33.37
N THR A 195 4.54 -6.66 -32.57
CA THR A 195 4.39 -8.08 -32.89
C THR A 195 2.92 -8.48 -32.80
N GLY A 196 2.41 -9.19 -33.75
CA GLY A 196 1.03 -9.67 -33.77
C GLY A 196 0.80 -10.66 -34.87
N GLU A 197 -0.27 -11.43 -34.78
CA GLU A 197 -0.69 -12.34 -35.85
C GLU A 197 -0.91 -11.60 -37.17
N LYS A 198 -1.48 -10.38 -37.07
CA LYS A 198 -1.68 -9.49 -38.21
C LYS A 198 -1.48 -8.05 -37.81
N ILE A 199 -0.61 -7.35 -38.53
CA ILE A 199 -0.40 -5.91 -38.41
C ILE A 199 -0.86 -5.26 -39.69
N LYS A 200 -1.78 -4.28 -39.60
CA LYS A 200 -2.32 -3.54 -40.74
C LYS A 200 -2.10 -2.04 -40.50
N ILE A 201 -1.42 -1.41 -41.45
CA ILE A 201 -1.17 0.04 -41.44
C ILE A 201 -1.91 0.64 -42.63
N ASN A 202 -2.85 1.55 -42.36
CA ASN A 202 -3.61 2.24 -43.39
C ASN A 202 -3.53 3.75 -43.10
N GLY A 203 -3.34 4.55 -44.11
CA GLY A 203 -3.36 6.00 -44.12
C GLY A 203 -3.49 6.50 -45.54
N ASP A 204 -3.91 7.76 -45.69
CA ASP A 204 -3.90 8.42 -47.01
C ASP A 204 -2.46 8.57 -47.50
N GLU A 205 -1.53 8.74 -46.59
CA GLU A 205 -0.09 8.70 -46.82
C GLU A 205 0.60 7.90 -45.74
N VAL A 206 1.54 7.02 -46.11
CA VAL A 206 2.39 6.26 -45.16
C VAL A 206 3.85 6.50 -45.53
N THR A 207 4.58 7.15 -44.63
CA THR A 207 6.00 7.43 -44.78
C THR A 207 6.82 6.58 -43.82
N ILE A 208 7.85 5.88 -44.31
CA ILE A 208 8.78 5.07 -43.52
C ILE A 208 10.20 5.61 -43.79
N ILE A 209 10.87 6.10 -42.77
CA ILE A 209 12.23 6.64 -42.87
C ILE A 209 13.17 5.84 -41.97
N GLY A 210 14.17 5.22 -42.56
CA GLY A 210 15.27 4.55 -41.85
C GLY A 210 16.58 5.30 -42.09
N LYS A 211 17.24 5.80 -41.03
CA LYS A 211 18.52 6.48 -41.14
C LYS A 211 19.63 5.60 -41.76
N ASN A 212 19.60 4.29 -41.45
CA ASN A 212 20.61 3.33 -41.87
C ASN A 212 20.02 2.25 -42.79
N GLY A 213 18.81 2.45 -43.28
CA GLY A 213 18.12 1.55 -44.21
C GLY A 213 16.73 1.14 -43.73
N VAL A 214 15.93 0.62 -44.62
CA VAL A 214 14.61 0.02 -44.39
C VAL A 214 14.62 -1.41 -45.00
N LYS A 215 14.26 -2.42 -44.19
CA LYS A 215 14.20 -3.82 -44.61
C LYS A 215 12.79 -4.36 -44.49
N LEU A 216 12.30 -4.96 -45.57
CA LEU A 216 11.07 -5.72 -45.60
C LEU A 216 11.42 -7.18 -45.90
N ILE A 217 11.16 -8.10 -44.99
CA ILE A 217 11.61 -9.49 -45.08
C ILE A 217 10.42 -10.42 -44.94
N GLN A 218 10.32 -11.38 -45.85
CA GLN A 218 9.39 -12.52 -45.81
C GLN A 218 10.17 -13.80 -46.09
N ALA A 219 10.36 -14.69 -45.11
CA ALA A 219 11.02 -15.99 -45.19
C ALA A 219 12.12 -16.12 -46.29
N SER A 220 11.75 -16.15 -47.57
CA SER A 220 12.63 -16.35 -48.71
C SER A 220 12.73 -15.15 -49.66
N ALA A 221 12.18 -13.98 -49.29
CA ALA A 221 12.22 -12.78 -50.12
C ALA A 221 12.43 -11.56 -49.27
N SER A 222 13.19 -10.58 -49.76
CA SER A 222 13.43 -9.33 -49.10
C SER A 222 13.46 -8.12 -50.05
N ILE A 223 13.17 -6.96 -49.50
CA ILE A 223 13.45 -5.65 -50.10
C ILE A 223 14.33 -4.90 -49.09
N ASP A 224 15.55 -4.57 -49.50
CA ASP A 224 16.48 -3.78 -48.73
C ASP A 224 16.63 -2.43 -49.42
N ILE A 225 16.49 -1.37 -48.63
CA ILE A 225 16.67 0.01 -49.10
C ILE A 225 17.70 0.65 -48.12
N ASP A 226 18.92 0.80 -48.66
CA ASP A 226 20.01 1.52 -47.95
C ASP A 226 20.60 2.62 -48.87
N ASN A 227 21.76 2.44 -49.50
CA ASN A 227 22.27 3.34 -50.56
C ASN A 227 21.60 3.07 -51.93
N ASP A 228 21.17 1.85 -52.15
CA ASP A 228 20.47 1.34 -53.32
C ASP A 228 19.21 0.58 -52.93
N ILE A 229 18.37 0.26 -53.92
CA ILE A 229 17.23 -0.64 -53.72
C ILE A 229 17.62 -2.06 -54.19
N THR A 230 17.76 -2.96 -53.22
CA THR A 230 17.99 -4.39 -53.50
C THR A 230 16.72 -5.18 -53.32
N MET A 231 16.28 -5.90 -54.32
CA MET A 231 15.16 -6.86 -54.24
C MET A 231 15.70 -8.26 -54.47
N ASP A 232 15.53 -9.13 -53.48
CA ASP A 232 15.93 -10.52 -53.53
C ASP A 232 14.71 -11.43 -53.35
N GLY A 233 14.61 -12.47 -54.16
CA GLY A 233 13.51 -13.43 -54.12
C GLY A 233 13.57 -14.38 -55.31
N PHE A 234 12.82 -15.48 -55.25
CA PHE A 234 12.80 -16.52 -56.28
C PHE A 234 12.34 -16.02 -57.67
N LYS A 235 11.48 -14.99 -57.67
CA LYS A 235 11.00 -14.34 -58.91
C LYS A 235 10.58 -12.93 -58.63
N ILE A 236 11.09 -11.97 -59.37
CA ILE A 236 10.69 -10.56 -59.42
C ILE A 236 9.79 -10.37 -60.62
N ASN A 237 8.52 -10.00 -60.44
CA ASN A 237 7.59 -9.67 -61.52
C ASN A 237 7.45 -8.15 -61.52
N ALA A 238 7.98 -7.48 -62.57
CA ALA A 238 7.73 -6.11 -62.89
C ALA A 238 6.72 -6.04 -64.07
N GLN A 239 5.59 -5.37 -63.86
CA GLN A 239 4.59 -5.06 -64.87
C GLN A 239 4.63 -3.57 -65.19
#